data_cfa950788e8a57a506b495ef11a3113a
#
_entry.id   cfa950788e8a57a506b495ef11a3113a
#
_cell.length_a   1.000
_cell.length_b   1.000
_cell.length_c   1.000
_cell.angle_alpha   90.00
_cell.angle_beta   90.00
_cell.angle_gamma   90.00
#
_symmetry.space_group_name_H-M   'P 1'
#
loop_
_entity.id
_entity.type
_entity.pdbx_description
1 polymer ?
#
loop_
_entity_poly.entity_id
_entity_poly.type
_entity_poly.pdbx_seq_one_letter_code
_entity_poly.pdbx_strand_id
1 'polypeptide(L)'
;MLRQLLMTTAFIGLGAIAAQAQDLDAYGASIAGATPAQQVSLLEDFCSGGSGCAAAHALTVASIAATGATGAALTEALGAANDGAVRGTSSAVREGRAAGSELASVAGAAAAATIDAVTASGATPEEVLSAVAAVNASTTDIVSTAGGAAAVEAMAAVAEVATQKAAASGASGDAVVETLTAVSAKVAESASTVEGAGDAAVAAISRVAAAATTASSAVGADPVKVVQAAAAVAKAAMAGAAKVPGASSAAKAAGISGLVAGAASAVQAAAAASPAAQAAANTAAGSLATDAVSSASAAGIDTTVETSIAAAVQTAATVSTDAAQVAAISEVARAVAETAVTQETVDVASATTSASGN
;
A
#
# COMPACT_ATOMS: atom_id res chain seq x y z
N MET A 1 -25.90 -27.90 -31.15
CA MET A 1 -24.77 -26.95 -31.13
C MET A 1 -24.30 -26.57 -29.70
N LEU A 2 -25.20 -26.33 -28.74
CA LEU A 2 -24.78 -25.92 -27.37
C LEU A 2 -23.98 -27.01 -26.61
N ARG A 3 -24.25 -28.29 -26.81
CA ARG A 3 -23.52 -29.41 -26.17
C ARG A 3 -22.08 -29.59 -26.67
N GLN A 4 -21.78 -29.23 -27.91
CA GLN A 4 -20.40 -29.29 -28.43
C GLN A 4 -19.54 -28.13 -27.93
N LEU A 5 -20.13 -26.95 -27.69
CA LEU A 5 -19.42 -25.79 -27.15
C LEU A 5 -19.01 -26.01 -25.68
N LEU A 6 -19.87 -26.67 -24.88
CA LEU A 6 -19.57 -26.99 -23.48
C LEU A 6 -18.48 -28.06 -23.29
N MET A 7 -18.38 -29.03 -24.25
CA MET A 7 -17.31 -30.04 -24.20
C MET A 7 -15.94 -29.45 -24.58
N THR A 8 -15.90 -28.48 -25.50
CA THR A 8 -14.63 -27.88 -25.95
C THR A 8 -14.00 -26.99 -24.88
N THR A 9 -14.82 -26.24 -24.15
CA THR A 9 -14.33 -25.41 -23.01
C THR A 9 -13.86 -26.23 -21.82
N ALA A 10 -14.49 -27.35 -21.52
CA ALA A 10 -14.04 -28.25 -20.45
C ALA A 10 -12.70 -28.95 -20.78
N PHE A 11 -12.46 -29.29 -22.04
CA PHE A 11 -11.21 -29.93 -22.50
C PHE A 11 -10.02 -28.96 -22.49
N ILE A 12 -10.24 -27.68 -22.85
CA ILE A 12 -9.19 -26.66 -22.83
C ILE A 12 -8.77 -26.36 -21.38
N GLY A 13 -9.72 -26.30 -20.44
CA GLY A 13 -9.43 -26.11 -19.02
C GLY A 13 -8.62 -27.24 -18.38
N LEU A 14 -8.95 -28.49 -18.70
CA LEU A 14 -8.23 -29.67 -18.18
C LEU A 14 -6.82 -29.81 -18.78
N GLY A 15 -6.65 -29.44 -20.05
CA GLY A 15 -5.34 -29.46 -20.71
C GLY A 15 -4.38 -28.41 -20.13
N ALA A 16 -4.87 -27.22 -19.85
CA ALA A 16 -4.06 -26.15 -19.24
C ALA A 16 -3.63 -26.49 -17.82
N ILE A 17 -4.51 -27.07 -17.00
CA ILE A 17 -4.18 -27.51 -15.63
C ILE A 17 -3.13 -28.63 -15.64
N ALA A 18 -3.24 -29.58 -16.58
CA ALA A 18 -2.28 -30.69 -16.70
C ALA A 18 -0.90 -30.18 -17.20
N ALA A 19 -0.86 -29.23 -18.11
CA ALA A 19 0.39 -28.62 -18.56
C ALA A 19 1.10 -27.85 -17.45
N GLN A 20 0.36 -27.05 -16.67
CA GLN A 20 0.90 -26.32 -15.51
C GLN A 20 1.45 -27.27 -14.44
N ALA A 21 0.80 -28.42 -14.20
CA ALA A 21 1.28 -29.40 -13.25
C ALA A 21 2.61 -30.04 -13.72
N GLN A 22 2.74 -30.34 -15.01
CA GLN A 22 3.99 -30.87 -15.57
C GLN A 22 5.14 -29.87 -15.52
N ASP A 23 4.85 -28.58 -15.76
CA ASP A 23 5.84 -27.51 -15.67
C ASP A 23 6.33 -27.31 -14.23
N LEU A 24 5.43 -27.42 -13.24
CA LEU A 24 5.78 -27.34 -11.82
C LEU A 24 6.57 -28.56 -11.34
N ASP A 25 6.25 -29.76 -11.80
CA ASP A 25 7.03 -30.96 -11.49
C ASP A 25 8.44 -30.89 -12.08
N ALA A 26 8.57 -30.43 -13.33
CA ALA A 26 9.87 -30.19 -13.95
C ALA A 26 10.67 -29.11 -13.24
N TYR A 27 10.00 -28.01 -12.83
CA TYR A 27 10.60 -26.98 -12.01
C TYR A 27 11.08 -27.51 -10.66
N GLY A 28 10.24 -28.26 -9.94
CA GLY A 28 10.59 -28.89 -8.66
C GLY A 28 11.84 -29.80 -8.77
N ALA A 29 11.93 -30.56 -9.89
CA ALA A 29 13.11 -31.37 -10.17
C ALA A 29 14.36 -30.52 -10.44
N SER A 30 14.21 -29.36 -11.08
CA SER A 30 15.34 -28.47 -11.41
C SER A 30 15.94 -27.74 -10.21
N ILE A 31 15.11 -27.42 -9.19
CA ILE A 31 15.60 -26.79 -7.95
C ILE A 31 16.17 -27.79 -6.95
N ALA A 32 15.88 -29.08 -7.12
CA ALA A 32 16.42 -30.12 -6.25
C ALA A 32 17.94 -30.20 -6.38
N GLY A 33 18.64 -29.93 -5.29
CA GLY A 33 20.12 -29.92 -5.28
C GLY A 33 20.78 -28.64 -5.83
N ALA A 34 20.00 -27.66 -6.29
CA ALA A 34 20.52 -26.36 -6.68
C ALA A 34 20.85 -25.53 -5.42
N THR A 35 21.86 -24.64 -5.54
CA THR A 35 22.14 -23.66 -4.48
C THR A 35 21.03 -22.62 -4.39
N PRO A 36 20.82 -21.94 -3.25
CA PRO A 36 19.80 -20.89 -3.13
C PRO A 36 19.86 -19.85 -4.24
N ALA A 37 21.04 -19.39 -4.64
CA ALA A 37 21.20 -18.44 -5.73
C ALA A 37 20.76 -19.00 -7.10
N GLN A 38 21.02 -20.28 -7.36
CA GLN A 38 20.53 -20.95 -8.57
C GLN A 38 19.03 -21.15 -8.54
N GLN A 39 18.46 -21.49 -7.38
CA GLN A 39 17.01 -21.62 -7.20
C GLN A 39 16.29 -20.30 -7.48
N VAL A 40 16.85 -19.15 -7.05
CA VAL A 40 16.30 -17.82 -7.33
C VAL A 40 16.31 -17.52 -8.83
N SER A 41 17.42 -17.82 -9.54
CA SER A 41 17.48 -17.61 -10.99
C SER A 41 16.49 -18.47 -11.75
N LEU A 42 16.37 -19.75 -11.39
CA LEU A 42 15.38 -20.67 -11.97
C LEU A 42 13.95 -20.21 -11.71
N LEU A 43 13.69 -19.65 -10.52
CA LEU A 43 12.38 -19.11 -10.16
C LEU A 43 12.02 -17.88 -10.99
N GLU A 44 12.95 -16.94 -11.14
CA GLU A 44 12.76 -15.74 -11.96
C GLU A 44 12.46 -16.11 -13.41
N ASP A 45 13.22 -17.05 -13.99
CA ASP A 45 13.00 -17.57 -15.33
C ASP A 45 11.62 -18.24 -15.47
N PHE A 46 11.24 -19.10 -14.51
CA PHE A 46 9.93 -19.75 -14.51
C PHE A 46 8.79 -18.73 -14.43
N CYS A 47 8.89 -17.77 -13.50
CA CYS A 47 7.87 -16.72 -13.32
C CYS A 47 7.75 -15.79 -14.53
N SER A 48 8.81 -15.64 -15.29
CA SER A 48 8.78 -14.87 -16.54
C SER A 48 7.92 -15.54 -17.61
N GLY A 49 7.64 -16.82 -17.49
CA GLY A 49 6.70 -17.57 -18.33
C GLY A 49 5.23 -17.19 -18.15
N GLY A 50 4.87 -16.54 -17.05
CA GLY A 50 3.57 -15.92 -16.84
C GLY A 50 2.50 -16.76 -16.16
N SER A 51 2.81 -17.99 -15.69
CA SER A 51 1.83 -18.80 -14.95
C SER A 51 2.48 -19.70 -13.90
N GLY A 52 1.74 -20.01 -12.83
CA GLY A 52 2.21 -20.94 -11.78
C GLY A 52 3.27 -20.38 -10.84
N CYS A 53 3.65 -19.10 -10.95
CA CYS A 53 4.75 -18.49 -10.20
C CYS A 53 4.57 -18.58 -8.68
N ALA A 54 3.37 -18.36 -8.15
CA ALA A 54 3.13 -18.45 -6.71
C ALA A 54 3.42 -19.87 -6.16
N ALA A 55 3.07 -20.92 -6.90
CA ALA A 55 3.36 -22.30 -6.54
C ALA A 55 4.87 -22.61 -6.65
N ALA A 56 5.53 -22.16 -7.73
CA ALA A 56 6.97 -22.30 -7.88
C ALA A 56 7.74 -21.58 -6.76
N HIS A 57 7.31 -20.39 -6.37
CA HIS A 57 7.87 -19.67 -5.24
C HIS A 57 7.72 -20.47 -3.93
N ALA A 58 6.54 -21.03 -3.66
CA ALA A 58 6.33 -21.85 -2.46
C ALA A 58 7.26 -23.07 -2.40
N LEU A 59 7.49 -23.74 -3.55
CA LEU A 59 8.46 -24.83 -3.67
C LEU A 59 9.88 -24.34 -3.39
N THR A 60 10.27 -23.20 -3.92
CA THR A 60 11.59 -22.61 -3.71
C THR A 60 11.81 -22.26 -2.24
N VAL A 61 10.85 -21.61 -1.59
CA VAL A 61 10.88 -21.29 -0.15
C VAL A 61 11.06 -22.56 0.68
N ALA A 62 10.29 -23.62 0.38
CA ALA A 62 10.41 -24.90 1.09
C ALA A 62 11.80 -25.54 0.88
N SER A 63 12.34 -25.46 -0.34
CA SER A 63 13.67 -25.99 -0.66
C SER A 63 14.78 -25.19 0.07
N ILE A 64 14.72 -23.87 0.09
CA ILE A 64 15.68 -23.01 0.81
C ILE A 64 15.60 -23.30 2.31
N ALA A 65 14.41 -23.39 2.89
CA ALA A 65 14.22 -23.70 4.30
C ALA A 65 14.80 -25.10 4.67
N ALA A 66 14.71 -26.07 3.76
CA ALA A 66 15.27 -27.41 3.94
C ALA A 66 16.81 -27.47 3.91
N THR A 67 17.50 -26.42 3.47
CA THR A 67 18.98 -26.37 3.49
C THR A 67 19.56 -26.30 4.89
N GLY A 68 18.73 -26.01 5.90
CA GLY A 68 19.17 -25.82 7.28
C GLY A 68 19.83 -24.47 7.55
N ALA A 69 19.75 -23.51 6.61
CA ALA A 69 20.14 -22.14 6.87
C ALA A 69 19.25 -21.53 7.96
N THR A 70 19.81 -20.66 8.79
CA THR A 70 19.09 -20.00 9.90
C THR A 70 19.45 -18.51 9.97
N GLY A 71 18.67 -17.74 10.71
CA GLY A 71 18.94 -16.33 10.97
C GLY A 71 19.04 -15.49 9.69
N ALA A 72 20.02 -14.58 9.65
CA ALA A 72 20.19 -13.63 8.55
C ALA A 72 20.37 -14.30 7.19
N ALA A 73 21.13 -15.40 7.11
CA ALA A 73 21.36 -16.10 5.84
C ALA A 73 20.08 -16.71 5.25
N LEU A 74 19.20 -17.25 6.10
CA LEU A 74 17.89 -17.73 5.66
C LEU A 74 17.01 -16.58 5.18
N THR A 75 16.94 -15.50 5.96
CA THR A 75 16.13 -14.30 5.62
C THR A 75 16.59 -13.69 4.30
N GLU A 76 17.89 -13.60 4.06
CA GLU A 76 18.44 -13.10 2.80
C GLU A 76 18.07 -14.00 1.61
N ALA A 77 18.24 -15.32 1.75
CA ALA A 77 17.90 -16.27 0.69
C ALA A 77 16.40 -16.27 0.36
N LEU A 78 15.55 -16.21 1.40
CA LEU A 78 14.09 -16.12 1.22
C LEU A 78 13.66 -14.78 0.61
N GLY A 79 14.29 -13.68 1.02
CA GLY A 79 14.08 -12.36 0.42
C GLY A 79 14.45 -12.36 -1.06
N ALA A 80 15.59 -12.94 -1.41
CA ALA A 80 16.01 -13.07 -2.81
C ALA A 80 15.03 -13.94 -3.64
N ALA A 81 14.46 -15.00 -3.06
CA ALA A 81 13.44 -15.81 -3.73
C ALA A 81 12.15 -14.99 -3.97
N ASN A 82 11.69 -14.23 -2.97
CA ASN A 82 10.58 -13.30 -3.14
C ASN A 82 10.83 -12.34 -4.31
N ASP A 83 11.99 -11.71 -4.33
CA ASP A 83 12.38 -10.75 -5.35
C ASP A 83 12.45 -11.39 -6.75
N GLY A 84 12.95 -12.62 -6.86
CA GLY A 84 12.98 -13.39 -8.11
C GLY A 84 11.59 -13.65 -8.66
N ALA A 85 10.66 -14.12 -7.81
CA ALA A 85 9.28 -14.35 -8.20
C ALA A 85 8.61 -13.08 -8.72
N VAL A 86 8.77 -11.97 -7.99
CA VAL A 86 8.15 -10.69 -8.32
C VAL A 86 8.77 -10.08 -9.59
N ARG A 87 10.09 -10.14 -9.77
CA ARG A 87 10.77 -9.68 -11.00
C ARG A 87 10.31 -10.46 -12.22
N GLY A 88 10.29 -11.79 -12.14
CA GLY A 88 9.84 -12.64 -13.24
C GLY A 88 8.39 -12.32 -13.64
N THR A 89 7.47 -12.25 -12.67
CA THR A 89 6.07 -11.91 -12.94
C THR A 89 5.91 -10.48 -13.46
N SER A 90 6.65 -9.50 -12.92
CA SER A 90 6.65 -8.12 -13.40
C SER A 90 7.11 -8.04 -14.88
N SER A 91 8.11 -8.83 -15.25
CA SER A 91 8.55 -8.95 -16.65
C SER A 91 7.45 -9.56 -17.53
N ALA A 92 6.82 -10.63 -17.08
CA ALA A 92 5.71 -11.28 -17.80
C ALA A 92 4.53 -10.31 -18.02
N VAL A 93 4.19 -9.48 -17.04
CA VAL A 93 3.13 -8.45 -17.17
C VAL A 93 3.52 -7.39 -18.20
N ARG A 94 4.74 -6.85 -18.14
CA ARG A 94 5.22 -5.85 -19.12
C ARG A 94 5.22 -6.38 -20.55
N GLU A 95 5.48 -7.65 -20.73
CA GLU A 95 5.51 -8.33 -22.04
C GLU A 95 4.13 -8.86 -22.47
N GLY A 96 3.09 -8.65 -21.66
CA GLY A 96 1.73 -9.10 -21.95
C GLY A 96 1.53 -10.62 -21.85
N ARG A 97 2.45 -11.34 -21.19
CA ARG A 97 2.37 -12.79 -20.94
C ARG A 97 1.59 -13.15 -19.68
N ALA A 98 1.45 -12.20 -18.75
CA ALA A 98 0.65 -12.33 -17.53
C ALA A 98 -0.30 -11.15 -17.37
N ALA A 99 -1.42 -11.36 -16.67
CA ALA A 99 -2.34 -10.30 -16.31
C ALA A 99 -1.80 -9.47 -15.13
N GLY A 100 -2.15 -8.18 -15.06
CA GLY A 100 -1.77 -7.32 -13.94
C GLY A 100 -2.24 -7.84 -12.58
N SER A 101 -3.42 -8.47 -12.52
CA SER A 101 -3.94 -9.12 -11.30
C SER A 101 -3.08 -10.29 -10.83
N GLU A 102 -2.36 -10.95 -11.74
CA GLU A 102 -1.43 -12.01 -11.38
C GLU A 102 -0.22 -11.46 -10.63
N LEU A 103 0.30 -10.28 -11.03
CA LEU A 103 1.38 -9.61 -10.31
C LEU A 103 0.99 -9.33 -8.85
N ALA A 104 -0.21 -8.81 -8.61
CA ALA A 104 -0.70 -8.55 -7.25
C ALA A 104 -0.83 -9.85 -6.43
N SER A 105 -1.37 -10.90 -7.05
CA SER A 105 -1.52 -12.22 -6.42
C SER A 105 -0.17 -12.84 -6.07
N VAL A 106 0.78 -12.84 -7.01
CA VAL A 106 2.12 -13.40 -6.80
C VAL A 106 2.89 -12.59 -5.76
N ALA A 107 2.89 -11.27 -5.87
CA ALA A 107 3.61 -10.40 -4.93
C ALA A 107 3.11 -10.58 -3.50
N GLY A 108 1.79 -10.62 -3.29
CA GLY A 108 1.19 -10.86 -1.98
C GLY A 108 1.49 -12.28 -1.46
N ALA A 109 1.32 -13.31 -2.28
CA ALA A 109 1.59 -14.69 -1.89
C ALA A 109 3.07 -14.95 -1.59
N ALA A 110 3.98 -14.39 -2.40
CA ALA A 110 5.41 -14.51 -2.20
C ALA A 110 5.85 -13.82 -0.90
N ALA A 111 5.37 -12.60 -0.65
CA ALA A 111 5.64 -11.90 0.60
C ALA A 111 5.15 -12.70 1.83
N ALA A 112 3.91 -13.23 1.77
CA ALA A 112 3.35 -14.04 2.84
C ALA A 112 4.19 -15.28 3.11
N ALA A 113 4.51 -16.08 2.09
CA ALA A 113 5.28 -17.31 2.23
C ALA A 113 6.69 -17.05 2.77
N THR A 114 7.33 -15.97 2.30
CA THR A 114 8.65 -15.57 2.79
C THR A 114 8.63 -15.21 4.28
N ILE A 115 7.69 -14.39 4.72
CA ILE A 115 7.57 -13.97 6.13
C ILE A 115 7.19 -15.18 7.00
N ASP A 116 6.30 -16.05 6.53
CA ASP A 116 5.92 -17.27 7.25
C ASP A 116 7.10 -18.23 7.42
N ALA A 117 7.95 -18.39 6.42
CA ALA A 117 9.16 -19.21 6.52
C ALA A 117 10.18 -18.61 7.51
N VAL A 118 10.36 -17.28 7.52
CA VAL A 118 11.18 -16.60 8.53
C VAL A 118 10.62 -16.87 9.93
N THR A 119 9.31 -16.72 10.12
CA THR A 119 8.64 -16.95 11.41
C THR A 119 8.79 -18.42 11.84
N ALA A 120 8.59 -19.36 10.93
CA ALA A 120 8.71 -20.81 11.20
C ALA A 120 10.14 -21.26 11.52
N SER A 121 11.15 -20.48 11.11
CA SER A 121 12.56 -20.76 11.44
C SER A 121 12.94 -20.47 12.89
N GLY A 122 12.02 -19.93 13.69
CA GLY A 122 12.26 -19.55 15.08
C GLY A 122 12.89 -18.16 15.22
N ALA A 123 12.74 -17.29 14.22
CA ALA A 123 13.16 -15.89 14.28
C ALA A 123 12.47 -15.17 15.44
N THR A 124 13.17 -14.23 16.07
CA THR A 124 12.57 -13.38 17.10
C THR A 124 11.49 -12.47 16.50
N PRO A 125 10.53 -11.98 17.29
CA PRO A 125 9.52 -11.05 16.81
C PRO A 125 10.08 -9.82 16.09
N GLU A 126 11.20 -9.29 16.54
CA GLU A 126 11.90 -8.13 15.94
C GLU A 126 12.55 -8.51 14.59
N GLU A 127 13.10 -9.72 14.47
CA GLU A 127 13.62 -10.24 13.19
C GLU A 127 12.49 -10.45 12.19
N VAL A 128 11.31 -10.91 12.64
CA VAL A 128 10.12 -11.00 11.79
C VAL A 128 9.69 -9.63 11.31
N LEU A 129 9.64 -8.60 12.18
CA LEU A 129 9.32 -7.22 11.76
C LEU A 129 10.35 -6.67 10.76
N SER A 130 11.63 -6.96 10.97
CA SER A 130 12.68 -6.58 10.03
C SER A 130 12.47 -7.23 8.66
N ALA A 131 12.12 -8.53 8.63
CA ALA A 131 11.78 -9.23 7.39
C ALA A 131 10.54 -8.64 6.71
N VAL A 132 9.49 -8.32 7.47
CA VAL A 132 8.29 -7.65 6.96
C VAL A 132 8.65 -6.33 6.26
N ALA A 133 9.43 -5.48 6.91
CA ALA A 133 9.84 -4.20 6.34
C ALA A 133 10.71 -4.38 5.08
N ALA A 134 11.66 -5.31 5.10
CA ALA A 134 12.55 -5.58 3.99
C ALA A 134 11.79 -6.14 2.77
N VAL A 135 10.93 -7.15 2.96
CA VAL A 135 10.10 -7.74 1.90
C VAL A 135 9.16 -6.69 1.30
N ASN A 136 8.49 -5.89 2.13
CA ASN A 136 7.64 -4.83 1.62
C ASN A 136 8.43 -3.81 0.79
N ALA A 137 9.60 -3.37 1.26
CA ALA A 137 10.41 -2.38 0.56
C ALA A 137 10.93 -2.91 -0.78
N SER A 138 11.58 -4.08 -0.80
CA SER A 138 12.13 -4.66 -2.03
C SER A 138 11.04 -4.98 -3.05
N THR A 139 9.94 -5.60 -2.60
CA THR A 139 8.82 -5.93 -3.50
C THR A 139 8.20 -4.66 -4.08
N THR A 140 7.97 -3.62 -3.26
CA THR A 140 7.44 -2.34 -3.72
C THR A 140 8.34 -1.70 -4.78
N ASP A 141 9.66 -1.73 -4.59
CA ASP A 141 10.61 -1.20 -5.57
C ASP A 141 10.58 -1.99 -6.90
N ILE A 142 10.50 -3.31 -6.82
CA ILE A 142 10.44 -4.17 -8.02
C ILE A 142 9.14 -3.94 -8.79
N VAL A 143 7.98 -4.00 -8.12
CA VAL A 143 6.69 -3.86 -8.80
C VAL A 143 6.47 -2.46 -9.37
N SER A 144 7.12 -1.42 -8.81
CA SER A 144 7.05 -0.06 -9.35
C SER A 144 7.51 -0.01 -10.82
N THR A 145 8.43 -0.89 -11.20
CA THR A 145 8.96 -0.99 -12.57
C THR A 145 7.96 -1.55 -13.58
N ALA A 146 6.90 -2.24 -13.13
CA ALA A 146 5.87 -2.75 -14.02
C ALA A 146 4.97 -1.65 -14.59
N GLY A 147 4.83 -0.53 -13.86
CA GLY A 147 4.00 0.60 -14.25
C GLY A 147 2.48 0.35 -14.13
N GLY A 148 1.71 1.41 -14.29
CA GLY A 148 0.25 1.37 -14.35
C GLY A 148 -0.46 0.88 -13.09
N ALA A 149 -1.75 0.61 -13.22
CA ALA A 149 -2.60 0.16 -12.11
C ALA A 149 -2.15 -1.19 -11.51
N ALA A 150 -1.58 -2.09 -12.33
CA ALA A 150 -1.10 -3.39 -11.87
C ALA A 150 0.01 -3.27 -10.82
N ALA A 151 0.93 -2.32 -11.01
CA ALA A 151 2.02 -2.07 -10.08
C ALA A 151 1.49 -1.62 -8.72
N VAL A 152 0.61 -0.64 -8.68
CA VAL A 152 0.09 -0.09 -7.42
C VAL A 152 -0.83 -1.08 -6.70
N GLU A 153 -1.54 -1.93 -7.44
CA GLU A 153 -2.34 -3.01 -6.85
C GLU A 153 -1.46 -4.08 -6.20
N ALA A 154 -0.35 -4.43 -6.83
CA ALA A 154 0.64 -5.33 -6.24
C ALA A 154 1.30 -4.72 -4.99
N MET A 155 1.66 -3.43 -5.01
CA MET A 155 2.17 -2.73 -3.82
C MET A 155 1.18 -2.79 -2.66
N ALA A 156 -0.10 -2.53 -2.94
CA ALA A 156 -1.13 -2.59 -1.90
C ALA A 156 -1.31 -4.01 -1.34
N ALA A 157 -1.31 -5.03 -2.20
CA ALA A 157 -1.41 -6.43 -1.77
C ALA A 157 -0.25 -6.83 -0.84
N VAL A 158 0.97 -6.45 -1.18
CA VAL A 158 2.15 -6.71 -0.32
C VAL A 158 2.06 -5.96 1.00
N ALA A 159 1.66 -4.68 0.98
CA ALA A 159 1.52 -3.89 2.20
C ALA A 159 0.42 -4.42 3.13
N GLU A 160 -0.68 -4.93 2.58
CA GLU A 160 -1.72 -5.60 3.37
C GLU A 160 -1.20 -6.86 4.06
N VAL A 161 -0.44 -7.69 3.33
CA VAL A 161 0.25 -8.86 3.90
C VAL A 161 1.25 -8.41 4.98
N ALA A 162 2.10 -7.44 4.67
CA ALA A 162 3.07 -6.88 5.61
C ALA A 162 2.40 -6.39 6.90
N THR A 163 1.28 -5.69 6.77
CA THR A 163 0.47 -5.20 7.90
C THR A 163 -0.06 -6.34 8.76
N GLN A 164 -0.62 -7.38 8.15
CA GLN A 164 -1.14 -8.55 8.87
C GLN A 164 -0.02 -9.31 9.59
N LYS A 165 1.10 -9.55 8.91
CA LYS A 165 2.24 -10.28 9.47
C LYS A 165 2.95 -9.49 10.57
N ALA A 166 3.08 -8.16 10.44
CA ALA A 166 3.60 -7.32 11.51
C ALA A 166 2.71 -7.40 12.76
N ALA A 167 1.40 -7.28 12.61
CA ALA A 167 0.45 -7.38 13.72
C ALA A 167 0.46 -8.76 14.40
N ALA A 168 0.76 -9.83 13.65
CA ALA A 168 0.83 -11.19 14.14
C ALA A 168 2.22 -11.62 14.64
N SER A 169 3.24 -10.77 14.53
CA SER A 169 4.65 -11.11 14.82
C SER A 169 4.93 -11.47 16.28
N GLY A 170 4.08 -11.03 17.22
CA GLY A 170 4.32 -11.13 18.65
C GLY A 170 5.31 -10.10 19.21
N ALA A 171 5.76 -9.16 18.39
CA ALA A 171 6.59 -8.03 18.83
C ALA A 171 5.81 -7.05 19.71
N SER A 172 6.52 -6.14 20.35
CA SER A 172 5.86 -5.08 21.11
C SER A 172 4.97 -4.22 20.22
N GLY A 173 3.83 -3.75 20.74
CA GLY A 173 2.91 -2.92 19.98
C GLY A 173 3.60 -1.70 19.37
N ASP A 174 4.54 -1.11 20.10
CA ASP A 174 5.31 0.05 19.65
C ASP A 174 6.19 -0.26 18.43
N ALA A 175 6.88 -1.42 18.42
CA ALA A 175 7.69 -1.84 17.29
C ALA A 175 6.84 -2.17 16.06
N VAL A 176 5.66 -2.78 16.29
CA VAL A 176 4.69 -3.03 15.22
C VAL A 176 4.22 -1.72 14.59
N VAL A 177 3.84 -0.73 15.40
CA VAL A 177 3.37 0.59 14.95
C VAL A 177 4.44 1.31 14.12
N GLU A 178 5.71 1.25 14.52
CA GLU A 178 6.83 1.81 13.76
C GLU A 178 6.97 1.13 12.39
N THR A 179 6.92 -0.21 12.36
CA THR A 179 6.97 -0.98 11.11
C THR A 179 5.81 -0.64 10.18
N LEU A 180 4.58 -0.55 10.69
CA LEU A 180 3.40 -0.20 9.90
C LEU A 180 3.49 1.21 9.31
N THR A 181 4.04 2.15 10.07
CA THR A 181 4.30 3.51 9.58
C THR A 181 5.30 3.49 8.43
N ALA A 182 6.39 2.73 8.54
CA ALA A 182 7.39 2.59 7.49
C ALA A 182 6.82 1.91 6.23
N VAL A 183 6.04 0.82 6.38
CA VAL A 183 5.35 0.12 5.28
C VAL A 183 4.45 1.08 4.51
N SER A 184 3.60 1.83 5.21
CA SER A 184 2.67 2.78 4.58
C SER A 184 3.41 3.93 3.88
N ALA A 185 4.45 4.49 4.50
CA ALA A 185 5.25 5.56 3.91
C ALA A 185 5.96 5.10 2.63
N LYS A 186 6.53 3.88 2.63
CA LYS A 186 7.18 3.31 1.44
C LYS A 186 6.23 3.13 0.28
N VAL A 187 5.03 2.61 0.53
CA VAL A 187 4.01 2.48 -0.52
C VAL A 187 3.56 3.84 -1.03
N ALA A 188 3.32 4.82 -0.15
CA ALA A 188 2.92 6.16 -0.55
C ALA A 188 3.99 6.84 -1.44
N GLU A 189 5.26 6.71 -1.08
CA GLU A 189 6.38 7.20 -1.87
C GLU A 189 6.43 6.53 -3.25
N SER A 190 6.49 5.21 -3.28
CA SER A 190 6.66 4.46 -4.54
C SER A 190 5.43 4.57 -5.45
N ALA A 191 4.21 4.45 -4.92
CA ALA A 191 2.98 4.57 -5.72
C ALA A 191 2.82 5.98 -6.31
N SER A 192 3.35 7.01 -5.64
CA SER A 192 3.31 8.39 -6.14
C SER A 192 4.16 8.63 -7.39
N THR A 193 5.05 7.71 -7.73
CA THR A 193 5.96 7.82 -8.90
C THR A 193 5.58 6.87 -10.04
N VAL A 194 4.59 5.99 -9.85
CA VAL A 194 4.19 5.02 -10.88
C VAL A 194 3.44 5.72 -12.01
N GLU A 195 4.05 5.71 -13.19
CA GLU A 195 3.42 6.26 -14.38
C GLU A 195 2.21 5.42 -14.83
N GLY A 196 1.16 6.09 -15.29
CA GLY A 196 -0.05 5.43 -15.81
C GLY A 196 -0.96 4.82 -14.75
N ALA A 197 -0.64 4.96 -13.45
CA ALA A 197 -1.49 4.45 -12.37
C ALA A 197 -2.66 5.38 -12.01
N GLY A 198 -2.48 6.71 -12.15
CA GLY A 198 -3.56 7.70 -11.96
C GLY A 198 -4.36 7.49 -10.66
N ASP A 199 -5.68 7.50 -10.78
CA ASP A 199 -6.60 7.36 -9.64
C ASP A 199 -6.41 6.04 -8.85
N ALA A 200 -5.94 4.97 -9.51
CA ALA A 200 -5.65 3.70 -8.83
C ALA A 200 -4.53 3.83 -7.81
N ALA A 201 -3.51 4.67 -8.08
CA ALA A 201 -2.44 4.91 -7.11
C ALA A 201 -2.94 5.66 -5.87
N VAL A 202 -3.81 6.66 -6.03
CA VAL A 202 -4.43 7.35 -4.91
C VAL A 202 -5.27 6.39 -4.06
N ALA A 203 -6.05 5.53 -4.69
CA ALA A 203 -6.85 4.52 -4.01
C ALA A 203 -5.98 3.51 -3.24
N ALA A 204 -4.89 3.03 -3.85
CA ALA A 204 -3.96 2.10 -3.20
C ALA A 204 -3.27 2.73 -1.97
N ILE A 205 -2.78 3.97 -2.10
CA ILE A 205 -2.18 4.72 -0.98
C ILE A 205 -3.18 4.85 0.17
N SER A 206 -4.42 5.24 -0.13
CA SER A 206 -5.47 5.42 0.89
C SER A 206 -5.82 4.10 1.58
N ARG A 207 -5.92 3.00 0.84
CA ARG A 207 -6.21 1.66 1.36
C ARG A 207 -5.12 1.17 2.31
N VAL A 208 -3.86 1.30 1.92
CA VAL A 208 -2.71 0.89 2.74
C VAL A 208 -2.61 1.72 4.01
N ALA A 209 -2.78 3.04 3.91
CA ALA A 209 -2.77 3.93 5.07
C ALA A 209 -3.90 3.59 6.06
N ALA A 210 -5.11 3.30 5.57
CA ALA A 210 -6.23 2.89 6.41
C ALA A 210 -5.94 1.56 7.11
N ALA A 211 -5.38 0.57 6.40
CA ALA A 211 -5.01 -0.72 6.98
C ALA A 211 -3.93 -0.55 8.07
N ALA A 212 -2.87 0.22 7.81
CA ALA A 212 -1.80 0.50 8.76
C ALA A 212 -2.33 1.22 10.02
N THR A 213 -3.19 2.21 9.84
CA THR A 213 -3.78 2.98 10.95
C THR A 213 -4.69 2.09 11.82
N THR A 214 -5.52 1.25 11.19
CA THR A 214 -6.40 0.30 11.89
C THR A 214 -5.58 -0.72 12.68
N ALA A 215 -4.56 -1.32 12.06
CA ALA A 215 -3.69 -2.28 12.72
C ALA A 215 -2.93 -1.65 13.90
N SER A 216 -2.42 -0.42 13.73
CA SER A 216 -1.74 0.32 14.80
C SER A 216 -2.61 0.52 16.04
N SER A 217 -3.91 0.72 15.85
CA SER A 217 -4.86 0.86 16.97
C SER A 217 -5.16 -0.46 17.69
N ALA A 218 -4.91 -1.60 17.05
CA ALA A 218 -5.29 -2.93 17.56
C ALA A 218 -4.15 -3.66 18.28
N VAL A 219 -2.89 -3.27 18.10
CA VAL A 219 -1.73 -4.05 18.58
C VAL A 219 -1.28 -3.75 20.01
N GLY A 220 -2.06 -2.98 20.79
CA GLY A 220 -1.75 -2.70 22.19
C GLY A 220 -0.50 -1.81 22.41
N ALA A 221 -0.17 -0.96 21.44
CA ALA A 221 0.90 0.02 21.56
C ALA A 221 0.55 1.15 22.56
N ASP A 222 1.56 1.90 22.98
CA ASP A 222 1.34 3.12 23.74
C ASP A 222 0.39 4.07 22.99
N PRO A 223 -0.71 4.54 23.61
CA PRO A 223 -1.67 5.43 22.94
C PRO A 223 -1.05 6.69 22.34
N VAL A 224 0.00 7.25 22.93
CA VAL A 224 0.73 8.39 22.36
C VAL A 224 1.40 8.00 21.04
N LYS A 225 2.00 6.80 20.99
CA LYS A 225 2.62 6.26 19.78
C LYS A 225 1.59 5.99 18.69
N VAL A 226 0.42 5.46 19.03
CA VAL A 226 -0.68 5.27 18.09
C VAL A 226 -1.11 6.60 17.46
N VAL A 227 -1.27 7.66 18.28
CA VAL A 227 -1.59 9.01 17.78
C VAL A 227 -0.53 9.51 16.80
N GLN A 228 0.74 9.41 17.20
CA GLN A 228 1.86 9.87 16.37
C GLN A 228 1.94 9.11 15.06
N ALA A 229 1.77 7.79 15.10
CA ALA A 229 1.79 6.94 13.91
C ALA A 229 0.62 7.24 12.96
N ALA A 230 -0.61 7.40 13.48
CA ALA A 230 -1.76 7.74 12.66
C ALA A 230 -1.55 9.07 11.91
N ALA A 231 -1.00 10.09 12.60
CA ALA A 231 -0.66 11.36 11.96
C ALA A 231 0.47 11.21 10.93
N ALA A 232 1.52 10.44 11.23
CA ALA A 232 2.64 10.21 10.31
C ALA A 232 2.22 9.42 9.06
N VAL A 233 1.42 8.37 9.22
CA VAL A 233 0.84 7.60 8.11
C VAL A 233 -0.01 8.50 7.22
N ALA A 234 -0.91 9.28 7.81
CA ALA A 234 -1.76 10.19 7.04
C ALA A 234 -0.94 11.23 6.28
N LYS A 235 0.05 11.85 6.92
CA LYS A 235 0.96 12.82 6.31
C LYS A 235 1.67 12.23 5.09
N ALA A 236 2.32 11.08 5.24
CA ALA A 236 3.02 10.41 4.14
C ALA A 236 2.07 10.05 3.00
N ALA A 237 0.89 9.50 3.33
CA ALA A 237 -0.11 9.11 2.36
C ALA A 237 -0.73 10.30 1.62
N MET A 238 -1.04 11.40 2.31
CA MET A 238 -1.54 12.64 1.67
C MET A 238 -0.50 13.24 0.73
N ALA A 239 0.75 13.33 1.17
CA ALA A 239 1.85 13.83 0.35
C ALA A 239 2.09 12.95 -0.89
N GLY A 240 1.96 11.62 -0.75
CA GLY A 240 2.02 10.66 -1.86
C GLY A 240 0.86 10.87 -2.83
N ALA A 241 -0.38 10.84 -2.33
CA ALA A 241 -1.60 11.02 -3.14
C ALA A 241 -1.59 12.33 -3.96
N ALA A 242 -1.10 13.42 -3.35
CA ALA A 242 -0.99 14.71 -4.02
C ALA A 242 -0.07 14.68 -5.25
N LYS A 243 1.00 13.90 -5.20
CA LYS A 243 2.04 13.82 -6.25
C LYS A 243 1.71 12.83 -7.36
N VAL A 244 0.70 11.98 -7.23
CA VAL A 244 0.39 10.94 -8.22
C VAL A 244 0.18 11.56 -9.60
N PRO A 245 0.98 11.16 -10.62
CA PRO A 245 0.85 11.68 -11.96
C PRO A 245 -0.41 11.13 -12.63
N GLY A 246 -1.13 11.98 -13.35
CA GLY A 246 -2.33 11.60 -14.09
C GLY A 246 -3.57 11.30 -13.24
N ALA A 247 -3.49 11.40 -11.91
CA ALA A 247 -4.67 11.27 -11.07
C ALA A 247 -5.55 12.53 -11.17
N SER A 248 -6.88 12.31 -11.18
CA SER A 248 -7.86 13.40 -11.21
C SER A 248 -7.84 14.21 -9.90
N SER A 249 -8.14 15.52 -9.98
CA SER A 249 -8.28 16.37 -8.79
C SER A 249 -9.31 15.81 -7.81
N ALA A 250 -10.40 15.23 -8.33
CA ALA A 250 -11.44 14.60 -7.52
C ALA A 250 -10.91 13.39 -6.75
N ALA A 251 -10.13 12.52 -7.39
CA ALA A 251 -9.54 11.35 -6.71
C ALA A 251 -8.53 11.78 -5.64
N LYS A 252 -7.67 12.75 -5.95
CA LYS A 252 -6.71 13.31 -4.98
C LYS A 252 -7.42 13.92 -3.77
N ALA A 253 -8.45 14.72 -3.98
CA ALA A 253 -9.22 15.34 -2.91
C ALA A 253 -9.95 14.29 -2.05
N ALA A 254 -10.58 13.30 -2.67
CA ALA A 254 -11.23 12.19 -1.97
C ALA A 254 -10.20 11.38 -1.16
N GLY A 255 -9.02 11.11 -1.73
CA GLY A 255 -7.92 10.44 -1.04
C GLY A 255 -7.46 11.22 0.19
N ILE A 256 -7.16 12.50 0.04
CA ILE A 256 -6.73 13.38 1.15
C ILE A 256 -7.81 13.42 2.24
N SER A 257 -9.08 13.63 1.86
CA SER A 257 -10.19 13.69 2.83
C SER A 257 -10.38 12.37 3.58
N GLY A 258 -10.32 11.24 2.87
CA GLY A 258 -10.40 9.90 3.48
C GLY A 258 -9.25 9.62 4.46
N LEU A 259 -8.04 10.04 4.11
CA LEU A 259 -6.85 9.89 4.97
C LEU A 259 -6.96 10.71 6.25
N VAL A 260 -7.43 11.95 6.17
CA VAL A 260 -7.68 12.79 7.36
C VAL A 260 -8.76 12.16 8.24
N ALA A 261 -9.87 11.70 7.66
CA ALA A 261 -10.96 11.09 8.41
C ALA A 261 -10.51 9.79 9.12
N GLY A 262 -9.76 8.94 8.43
CA GLY A 262 -9.22 7.71 9.00
C GLY A 262 -8.23 7.98 10.15
N ALA A 263 -7.30 8.90 9.95
CA ALA A 263 -6.36 9.31 10.99
C ALA A 263 -7.06 9.96 12.19
N ALA A 264 -8.00 10.87 11.95
CA ALA A 264 -8.77 11.53 13.00
C ALA A 264 -9.53 10.51 13.88
N SER A 265 -10.15 9.50 13.25
CA SER A 265 -10.84 8.44 13.98
C SER A 265 -9.90 7.64 14.89
N ALA A 266 -8.72 7.25 14.40
CA ALA A 266 -7.73 6.51 15.18
C ALA A 266 -7.12 7.35 16.31
N VAL A 267 -6.81 8.62 16.02
CA VAL A 267 -6.29 9.57 17.00
C VAL A 267 -7.31 9.80 18.11
N GLN A 268 -8.59 9.98 17.78
CA GLN A 268 -9.67 10.17 18.76
C GLN A 268 -9.84 8.95 19.67
N ALA A 269 -9.78 7.75 19.08
CA ALA A 269 -9.86 6.51 19.85
C ALA A 269 -8.70 6.37 20.86
N ALA A 270 -7.47 6.67 20.40
CA ALA A 270 -6.28 6.61 21.26
C ALA A 270 -6.24 7.72 22.32
N ALA A 271 -6.72 8.92 21.98
CA ALA A 271 -6.76 10.08 22.89
C ALA A 271 -7.58 9.83 24.17
N ALA A 272 -8.63 9.01 24.06
CA ALA A 272 -9.47 8.65 25.20
C ALA A 272 -8.72 7.81 26.27
N ALA A 273 -7.56 7.26 25.97
CA ALA A 273 -6.86 6.34 26.86
C ALA A 273 -6.06 7.06 27.97
N SER A 274 -5.56 8.29 27.73
CA SER A 274 -4.78 9.02 28.71
C SER A 274 -4.68 10.53 28.42
N PRO A 275 -4.42 11.37 29.44
CA PRO A 275 -4.16 12.80 29.24
C PRO A 275 -2.95 13.09 28.32
N ALA A 276 -1.92 12.24 28.36
CA ALA A 276 -0.76 12.37 27.48
C ALA A 276 -1.13 12.09 26.03
N ALA A 277 -1.95 11.06 25.78
CA ALA A 277 -2.48 10.77 24.43
C ALA A 277 -3.39 11.90 23.94
N GLN A 278 -4.20 12.52 24.81
CA GLN A 278 -5.01 13.69 24.46
C GLN A 278 -4.14 14.90 24.09
N ALA A 279 -3.04 15.14 24.80
CA ALA A 279 -2.10 16.20 24.43
C ALA A 279 -1.43 15.95 23.06
N ALA A 280 -1.06 14.69 22.79
CA ALA A 280 -0.57 14.28 21.48
C ALA A 280 -1.64 14.44 20.39
N ALA A 281 -2.89 14.10 20.69
CA ALA A 281 -4.02 14.26 19.76
C ALA A 281 -4.27 15.73 19.40
N ASN A 282 -4.19 16.64 20.38
CA ASN A 282 -4.27 18.07 20.11
C ASN A 282 -3.19 18.50 19.09
N THR A 283 -1.94 18.06 19.28
CA THR A 283 -0.86 18.35 18.32
C THR A 283 -1.14 17.74 16.95
N ALA A 284 -1.59 16.48 16.91
CA ALA A 284 -1.91 15.77 15.67
C ALA A 284 -3.03 16.46 14.86
N ALA A 285 -4.04 17.02 15.54
CA ALA A 285 -5.12 17.77 14.89
C ALA A 285 -4.59 18.93 14.02
N GLY A 286 -3.69 19.73 14.58
CA GLY A 286 -3.04 20.84 13.87
C GLY A 286 -2.20 20.35 12.67
N SER A 287 -1.44 19.26 12.87
CA SER A 287 -0.64 18.66 11.81
C SER A 287 -1.51 18.13 10.67
N LEU A 288 -2.56 17.37 10.98
CA LEU A 288 -3.48 16.81 9.98
C LEU A 288 -4.13 17.92 9.13
N ALA A 289 -4.57 19.00 9.76
CA ALA A 289 -5.15 20.15 9.08
C ALA A 289 -4.13 20.81 8.13
N THR A 290 -2.92 21.08 8.63
CA THR A 290 -1.85 21.71 7.84
C THR A 290 -1.41 20.82 6.68
N ASP A 291 -1.22 19.51 6.93
CA ASP A 291 -0.79 18.55 5.91
C ASP A 291 -1.87 18.35 4.84
N ALA A 292 -3.17 18.40 5.20
CA ALA A 292 -4.28 18.34 4.25
C ALA A 292 -4.27 19.52 3.29
N VAL A 293 -4.16 20.75 3.82
CA VAL A 293 -4.12 21.97 3.00
C VAL A 293 -2.87 22.01 2.12
N SER A 294 -1.71 21.67 2.68
CA SER A 294 -0.45 21.61 1.93
C SER A 294 -0.48 20.60 0.80
N SER A 295 -1.04 19.40 1.07
CA SER A 295 -1.19 18.36 0.06
C SER A 295 -2.19 18.73 -1.02
N ALA A 296 -3.30 19.38 -0.67
CA ALA A 296 -4.28 19.88 -1.62
C ALA A 296 -3.67 20.92 -2.56
N SER A 297 -2.91 21.86 -2.00
CA SER A 297 -2.17 22.86 -2.77
C SER A 297 -1.15 22.22 -3.72
N ALA A 298 -0.37 21.24 -3.21
CA ALA A 298 0.61 20.51 -4.02
C ALA A 298 -0.04 19.67 -5.14
N ALA A 299 -1.27 19.19 -4.90
CA ALA A 299 -2.05 18.43 -5.89
C ALA A 299 -2.61 19.29 -7.03
N GLY A 300 -2.58 20.61 -6.91
CA GLY A 300 -3.25 21.52 -7.86
C GLY A 300 -4.77 21.30 -7.88
N ILE A 301 -5.37 21.03 -6.72
CA ILE A 301 -6.81 20.78 -6.60
C ILE A 301 -7.55 22.06 -6.95
N ASP A 302 -8.49 21.94 -7.88
CA ASP A 302 -9.33 23.06 -8.31
C ASP A 302 -10.49 23.36 -7.35
N THR A 303 -11.14 24.50 -7.57
CA THR A 303 -12.19 25.05 -6.69
C THR A 303 -13.36 24.11 -6.44
N THR A 304 -13.66 23.20 -7.37
CA THR A 304 -14.82 22.30 -7.26
C THR A 304 -14.65 21.23 -6.17
N VAL A 305 -13.42 20.98 -5.73
CA VAL A 305 -13.07 19.98 -4.72
C VAL A 305 -12.50 20.57 -3.43
N GLU A 306 -12.25 21.88 -3.36
CA GLU A 306 -11.76 22.56 -2.16
C GLU A 306 -12.72 22.43 -0.97
N THR A 307 -14.03 22.35 -1.21
CA THR A 307 -15.03 22.08 -0.16
C THR A 307 -14.81 20.74 0.56
N SER A 308 -14.33 19.73 -0.18
CA SER A 308 -13.96 18.43 0.42
C SER A 308 -12.74 18.56 1.33
N ILE A 309 -11.78 19.40 0.96
CA ILE A 309 -10.59 19.67 1.79
C ILE A 309 -10.98 20.50 3.01
N ALA A 310 -11.83 21.51 2.87
CA ALA A 310 -12.34 22.26 4.01
C ALA A 310 -13.07 21.36 5.03
N ALA A 311 -13.87 20.42 4.56
CA ALA A 311 -14.52 19.42 5.40
C ALA A 311 -13.51 18.49 6.09
N ALA A 312 -12.45 18.09 5.39
CA ALA A 312 -11.38 17.29 5.97
C ALA A 312 -10.62 18.05 7.07
N VAL A 313 -10.29 19.32 6.85
CA VAL A 313 -9.67 20.19 7.84
C VAL A 313 -10.58 20.35 9.06
N GLN A 314 -11.88 20.53 8.86
CA GLN A 314 -12.86 20.58 9.95
C GLN A 314 -12.93 19.26 10.72
N THR A 315 -12.81 18.12 10.03
CA THR A 315 -12.74 16.81 10.68
C THR A 315 -11.51 16.69 11.58
N ALA A 316 -10.35 17.21 11.15
CA ALA A 316 -9.16 17.26 12.01
C ALA A 316 -9.38 18.06 13.28
N ALA A 317 -10.19 19.13 13.25
CA ALA A 317 -10.52 19.91 14.45
C ALA A 317 -11.27 19.09 15.52
N THR A 318 -12.05 18.08 15.12
CA THR A 318 -12.83 17.26 16.08
C THR A 318 -11.98 16.43 17.03
N VAL A 319 -10.70 16.25 16.70
CA VAL A 319 -9.73 15.47 17.49
C VAL A 319 -9.19 16.28 18.68
N SER A 320 -9.15 17.61 18.56
CA SER A 320 -8.61 18.49 19.60
C SER A 320 -9.66 18.84 20.66
N THR A 321 -9.23 18.85 21.91
CA THR A 321 -9.99 19.41 23.04
C THR A 321 -9.52 20.83 23.40
N ASP A 322 -8.46 21.33 22.74
CA ASP A 322 -7.98 22.70 22.90
C ASP A 322 -8.84 23.65 22.07
N ALA A 323 -9.62 24.48 22.73
CA ALA A 323 -10.56 25.40 22.10
C ALA A 323 -9.88 26.42 21.18
N ALA A 324 -8.67 26.89 21.53
CA ALA A 324 -7.92 27.83 20.71
C ALA A 324 -7.45 27.16 19.40
N GLN A 325 -7.01 25.91 19.50
CA GLN A 325 -6.59 25.13 18.33
C GLN A 325 -7.78 24.76 17.45
N VAL A 326 -8.91 24.35 18.04
CA VAL A 326 -10.16 24.10 17.28
C VAL A 326 -10.59 25.34 16.52
N ALA A 327 -10.53 26.51 17.16
CA ALA A 327 -10.86 27.79 16.50
C ALA A 327 -9.89 28.11 15.34
N ALA A 328 -8.58 27.90 15.54
CA ALA A 328 -7.58 28.15 14.51
C ALA A 328 -7.75 27.21 13.30
N ILE A 329 -7.99 25.90 13.53
CA ILE A 329 -8.25 24.94 12.45
C ILE A 329 -9.54 25.26 11.71
N SER A 330 -10.60 25.65 12.45
CA SER A 330 -11.89 26.04 11.84
C SER A 330 -11.77 27.29 10.98
N GLU A 331 -10.90 28.24 11.36
CA GLU A 331 -10.60 29.42 10.54
C GLU A 331 -9.88 29.04 9.24
N VAL A 332 -8.93 28.11 9.29
CA VAL A 332 -8.27 27.55 8.09
C VAL A 332 -9.29 26.86 7.17
N ALA A 333 -10.18 26.03 7.74
CA ALA A 333 -11.24 25.37 6.96
C ALA A 333 -12.16 26.38 6.25
N ARG A 334 -12.52 27.47 6.97
CA ARG A 334 -13.32 28.57 6.40
C ARG A 334 -12.58 29.29 5.28
N ALA A 335 -11.30 29.58 5.45
CA ALA A 335 -10.49 30.25 4.44
C ALA A 335 -10.37 29.40 3.16
N VAL A 336 -10.17 28.09 3.29
CA VAL A 336 -10.16 27.16 2.15
C VAL A 336 -11.51 27.18 1.42
N ALA A 337 -12.62 27.10 2.15
CA ALA A 337 -13.96 27.14 1.57
C ALA A 337 -14.28 28.48 0.87
N GLU A 338 -13.86 29.61 1.43
CA GLU A 338 -14.04 30.94 0.83
C GLU A 338 -13.23 31.12 -0.46
N THR A 339 -12.03 30.54 -0.53
CA THR A 339 -11.22 30.57 -1.75
C THR A 339 -11.93 29.84 -2.88
N ALA A 340 -12.54 28.69 -2.60
CA ALA A 340 -13.34 27.92 -3.53
C ALA A 340 -14.50 28.75 -4.11
N VAL A 341 -15.27 29.40 -3.24
CA VAL A 341 -16.44 30.20 -3.64
C VAL A 341 -16.05 31.40 -4.48
N THR A 342 -14.97 32.12 -4.14
CA THR A 342 -14.52 33.28 -4.89
C THR A 342 -14.02 32.96 -6.29
N GLN A 343 -13.38 31.83 -6.48
CA GLN A 343 -12.86 31.39 -7.78
C GLN A 343 -14.00 30.93 -8.71
N GLU A 344 -14.99 30.21 -8.16
CA GLU A 344 -16.18 29.77 -8.89
C GLU A 344 -16.98 31.00 -9.41
N THR A 345 -17.10 32.04 -8.60
CA THR A 345 -17.79 33.31 -9.03
C THR A 345 -17.02 34.04 -10.11
N VAL A 346 -15.70 34.00 -10.10
CA VAL A 346 -14.86 34.63 -11.17
C VAL A 346 -14.97 33.84 -12.47
N ASP A 347 -15.00 32.52 -12.44
CA ASP A 347 -15.14 31.69 -13.63
C ASP A 347 -16.53 31.85 -14.29
N VAL A 348 -17.59 31.96 -13.52
CA VAL A 348 -18.95 32.24 -14.01
C VAL A 348 -19.03 33.64 -14.61
N ALA A 349 -18.40 34.65 -13.99
CA ALA A 349 -18.36 36.00 -14.52
C ALA A 349 -17.59 36.08 -15.83
N SER A 350 -16.48 35.36 -15.99
CA SER A 350 -15.71 35.34 -17.24
C SER A 350 -16.44 34.59 -18.35
N ALA A 351 -17.18 33.52 -18.04
CA ALA A 351 -18.01 32.80 -18.99
C ALA A 351 -19.19 33.62 -19.49
N THR A 352 -19.82 34.43 -18.62
CA THR A 352 -20.94 35.32 -19.01
C THR A 352 -20.50 36.51 -19.86
N THR A 353 -19.30 37.05 -19.63
CA THR A 353 -18.74 38.12 -20.47
C THR A 353 -18.34 37.63 -21.86
N SER A 354 -17.91 36.36 -22.01
CA SER A 354 -17.60 35.76 -23.31
C SER A 354 -18.86 35.46 -24.14
N ALA A 355 -20.00 35.19 -23.51
CA ALA A 355 -21.27 34.87 -24.17
C ALA A 355 -22.03 36.15 -24.68
N SER A 356 -21.71 37.34 -24.19
CA SER A 356 -22.37 38.57 -24.59
C SER A 356 -21.64 39.35 -25.70
N GLY A 357 -20.57 38.81 -26.26
CA GLY A 357 -19.69 39.43 -27.26
C GLY A 357 -19.83 38.94 -28.70
N ASN A 358 -20.96 38.29 -29.09
CA ASN A 358 -21.24 37.90 -30.47
C ASN A 358 -22.60 38.43 -30.91
#